data_a927509e058e65bd1748719eccd4c9ff
#
_entry.id   a927509e058e65bd1748719eccd4c9ff
#
_cell.length_a   1.000
_cell.length_b   1.000
_cell.length_c   1.000
_cell.angle_alpha   90.00
_cell.angle_beta   90.00
_cell.angle_gamma   90.00
#
_symmetry.space_group_name_H-M   'P 1'
#
loop_
_entity.id
_entity.type
_entity.pdbx_description
1 polymer ?
#
loop_
_entity_poly.entity_id
_entity_poly.type
_entity_poly.pdbx_seq_one_letter_code
_entity_poly.pdbx_strand_id
1 'polypeptide(L)'
;MINNTQCFAFCYRSSSLRRDSCGFTLLELMISIAMLGIIVVIVAGALKLGVQSVEKGERRIEALERIRTSLNTVEAQIQSLTGLTYDDNGEKKSYFKADRDSLQFSTNYSIWGGQKGNTVVSYTVGTDNNGKQSMKASETIVGMSNARETWLMGSFDKIYFEYFSKGPTDEKGSWTDNWTDDVNIPEKIKLHLVSGQNDFALIIPIRIAASLNKNAASALGAGTPVPALLNPKK
;
A
#
# COMPACT_ATOMS: atom_id res chain seq x y z
N MET A 1 43.84 -40.84 90.78
CA MET A 1 43.50 -41.27 89.44
C MET A 1 43.42 -40.01 88.57
N ILE A 2 44.20 -39.97 87.57
CA ILE A 2 44.84 -38.83 86.89
C ILE A 2 43.85 -38.12 85.98
N ASN A 3 43.67 -36.83 86.18
CA ASN A 3 42.98 -35.98 85.22
C ASN A 3 43.96 -35.07 84.52
N ASN A 4 44.13 -35.23 83.27
CA ASN A 4 44.99 -34.41 82.43
C ASN A 4 44.13 -33.60 81.47
N THR A 5 43.91 -32.31 81.79
CA THR A 5 43.18 -31.35 81.03
C THR A 5 44.20 -30.49 80.26
N GLN A 6 44.46 -30.80 79.00
CA GLN A 6 45.27 -29.93 78.18
C GLN A 6 44.42 -28.80 77.61
N CYS A 7 44.70 -27.59 78.05
CA CYS A 7 44.22 -26.35 77.42
C CYS A 7 44.98 -26.08 76.13
N PHE A 8 44.30 -26.23 74.99
CA PHE A 8 44.80 -25.72 73.71
C PHE A 8 44.56 -24.20 73.67
N ALA A 9 45.59 -23.44 73.91
CA ALA A 9 45.59 -22.00 73.61
C ALA A 9 45.75 -21.78 72.12
N PHE A 10 44.62 -21.40 71.44
CA PHE A 10 44.63 -21.00 70.03
C PHE A 10 45.19 -19.57 69.92
N CYS A 11 46.45 -19.47 69.55
CA CYS A 11 47.13 -18.21 69.32
C CYS A 11 46.58 -17.60 67.97
N TYR A 12 45.64 -16.67 68.14
CA TYR A 12 45.16 -15.87 66.99
C TYR A 12 46.22 -14.88 66.61
N ARG A 13 46.96 -15.24 65.53
CA ARG A 13 48.00 -14.37 64.97
C ARG A 13 47.29 -13.29 64.14
N SER A 14 47.06 -12.10 64.71
CA SER A 14 46.62 -10.92 64.02
C SER A 14 47.68 -10.51 62.95
N SER A 15 47.48 -10.88 61.68
CA SER A 15 48.20 -10.34 60.58
C SER A 15 47.68 -8.95 60.29
N SER A 16 48.39 -7.93 60.69
CA SER A 16 48.18 -6.54 60.29
C SER A 16 48.41 -6.45 58.76
N LEU A 17 47.31 -6.40 58.01
CA LEU A 17 47.37 -6.06 56.59
C LEU A 17 47.88 -4.60 56.52
N ARG A 18 49.17 -4.43 56.23
CA ARG A 18 49.69 -3.13 55.76
C ARG A 18 48.96 -2.79 54.49
N ARG A 19 48.07 -1.81 54.54
CA ARG A 19 47.60 -1.12 53.35
C ARG A 19 48.77 -0.33 52.81
N ASP A 20 49.46 -0.93 51.84
CA ASP A 20 50.37 -0.18 51.02
C ASP A 20 49.57 0.84 50.19
N SER A 21 49.60 2.08 50.61
CA SER A 21 49.04 3.22 49.89
C SER A 21 49.96 3.45 48.68
N CYS A 22 49.80 2.62 47.63
CA CYS A 22 50.43 2.91 46.37
C CYS A 22 49.72 4.12 45.77
N GLY A 23 50.35 5.27 45.78
CA GLY A 23 49.88 6.47 45.09
C GLY A 23 49.89 6.22 43.58
N PHE A 24 48.84 6.66 42.90
CA PHE A 24 48.74 6.63 41.43
C PHE A 24 49.92 7.42 40.82
N THR A 25 50.60 6.82 39.89
CA THR A 25 51.62 7.55 39.12
C THR A 25 50.95 8.45 38.07
N LEU A 26 51.54 9.60 37.79
CA LEU A 26 51.05 10.53 36.78
C LEU A 26 50.97 9.83 35.39
N LEU A 27 51.90 8.95 35.10
CA LEU A 27 51.91 8.13 33.86
C LEU A 27 50.68 7.23 33.74
N GLU A 28 50.31 6.51 34.83
CA GLU A 28 49.17 5.61 34.87
C GLU A 28 47.83 6.36 34.65
N LEU A 29 47.72 7.57 35.18
CA LEU A 29 46.58 8.42 34.94
C LEU A 29 46.48 8.88 33.47
N MET A 30 47.62 9.25 32.83
CA MET A 30 47.67 9.59 31.43
C MET A 30 47.27 8.44 30.50
N ILE A 31 47.79 7.23 30.77
CA ILE A 31 47.44 6.04 30.00
C ILE A 31 45.94 5.71 30.17
N SER A 32 45.41 5.79 31.38
CA SER A 32 44.01 5.49 31.65
C SER A 32 43.08 6.43 30.92
N ILE A 33 43.36 7.76 30.89
CA ILE A 33 42.58 8.74 30.15
C ILE A 33 42.69 8.52 28.65
N ALA A 34 43.90 8.19 28.13
CA ALA A 34 44.09 7.87 26.72
C ALA A 34 43.26 6.66 26.28
N MET A 35 43.33 5.56 27.06
CA MET A 35 42.49 4.38 26.79
C MET A 35 41.01 4.66 26.86
N LEU A 36 40.55 5.42 27.85
CA LEU A 36 39.17 5.83 27.96
C LEU A 36 38.72 6.63 26.72
N GLY A 37 39.57 7.57 26.26
CA GLY A 37 39.30 8.34 25.05
C GLY A 37 39.12 7.46 23.81
N ILE A 38 39.98 6.46 23.64
CA ILE A 38 39.88 5.53 22.52
C ILE A 38 38.56 4.71 22.59
N ILE A 39 38.21 4.21 23.76
CA ILE A 39 36.95 3.46 23.96
C ILE A 39 35.74 4.32 23.60
N VAL A 40 35.70 5.57 24.06
CA VAL A 40 34.60 6.49 23.76
C VAL A 40 34.47 6.75 22.26
N VAL A 41 35.59 6.93 21.53
CA VAL A 41 35.57 7.12 20.08
C VAL A 41 35.04 5.89 19.37
N ILE A 42 35.46 4.69 19.77
CA ILE A 42 34.97 3.42 19.18
C ILE A 42 33.46 3.27 19.42
N VAL A 43 32.99 3.47 20.65
CA VAL A 43 31.57 3.36 20.99
C VAL A 43 30.73 4.41 20.22
N ALA A 44 31.20 5.65 20.15
CA ALA A 44 30.51 6.70 19.40
C ALA A 44 30.43 6.36 17.89
N GLY A 45 31.49 5.82 17.30
CA GLY A 45 31.52 5.34 15.93
C GLY A 45 30.51 4.20 15.68
N ALA A 46 30.47 3.21 16.58
CA ALA A 46 29.54 2.10 16.47
C ALA A 46 28.07 2.54 16.59
N LEU A 47 27.76 3.46 17.53
CA LEU A 47 26.42 4.03 17.66
C LEU A 47 26.00 4.78 16.40
N LYS A 48 26.88 5.61 15.83
CA LYS A 48 26.58 6.33 14.58
C LYS A 48 26.25 5.39 13.43
N LEU A 49 27.00 4.32 13.25
CA LEU A 49 26.73 3.30 12.22
C LEU A 49 25.39 2.58 12.49
N GLY A 50 25.09 2.27 13.74
CA GLY A 50 23.82 1.67 14.14
C GLY A 50 22.62 2.54 13.77
N VAL A 51 22.65 3.82 14.13
CA VAL A 51 21.58 4.78 13.81
C VAL A 51 21.41 4.92 12.29
N GLN A 52 22.51 5.08 11.55
CA GLN A 52 22.43 5.16 10.08
C GLN A 52 21.85 3.91 9.42
N SER A 53 22.12 2.73 9.98
CA SER A 53 21.56 1.47 9.49
C SER A 53 20.05 1.40 9.69
N VAL A 54 19.57 1.82 10.88
CA VAL A 54 18.14 1.87 11.20
C VAL A 54 17.42 2.86 10.28
N GLU A 55 17.93 4.10 10.12
CA GLU A 55 17.33 5.10 9.24
C GLU A 55 17.21 4.62 7.78
N LYS A 56 18.23 3.92 7.26
CA LYS A 56 18.18 3.33 5.91
C LYS A 56 17.13 2.23 5.82
N GLY A 57 16.98 1.43 6.87
CA GLY A 57 15.96 0.40 6.98
C GLY A 57 14.55 0.99 6.96
N GLU A 58 14.31 2.00 7.81
CA GLU A 58 13.03 2.69 7.91
C GLU A 58 12.59 3.32 6.58
N ARG A 59 13.49 4.02 5.88
CA ARG A 59 13.18 4.61 4.56
C ARG A 59 12.77 3.57 3.53
N ARG A 60 13.39 2.38 3.55
CA ARG A 60 13.00 1.27 2.64
C ARG A 60 11.63 0.71 2.98
N ILE A 61 11.35 0.53 4.27
CA ILE A 61 10.04 0.05 4.75
C ILE A 61 8.96 1.07 4.36
N GLU A 62 9.18 2.36 4.61
CA GLU A 62 8.24 3.42 4.25
C GLU A 62 7.94 3.45 2.75
N ALA A 63 8.94 3.31 1.90
CA ALA A 63 8.75 3.27 0.45
C ALA A 63 7.91 2.05 0.01
N LEU A 64 8.16 0.87 0.60
CA LEU A 64 7.39 -0.35 0.32
C LEU A 64 5.94 -0.23 0.80
N GLU A 65 5.72 0.32 2.01
CA GLU A 65 4.38 0.53 2.55
C GLU A 65 3.56 1.52 1.72
N ARG A 66 4.17 2.55 1.18
CA ARG A 66 3.50 3.48 0.23
C ARG A 66 3.02 2.75 -1.02
N ILE A 67 3.88 1.94 -1.64
CA ILE A 67 3.50 1.16 -2.84
C ILE A 67 2.38 0.18 -2.49
N ARG A 68 2.51 -0.55 -1.39
CA ARG A 68 1.49 -1.50 -0.92
C ARG A 68 0.15 -0.83 -0.68
N THR A 69 0.14 0.31 0.01
CA THR A 69 -1.09 1.07 0.27
C THR A 69 -1.72 1.56 -1.02
N SER A 70 -0.92 2.05 -1.97
CA SER A 70 -1.40 2.46 -3.29
C SER A 70 -2.01 1.30 -4.07
N LEU A 71 -1.36 0.14 -4.08
CA LEU A 71 -1.88 -1.07 -4.74
C LEU A 71 -3.19 -1.55 -4.11
N ASN A 72 -3.28 -1.57 -2.78
CA ASN A 72 -4.51 -1.93 -2.08
C ASN A 72 -5.65 -0.94 -2.40
N THR A 73 -5.33 0.34 -2.53
CA THR A 73 -6.31 1.37 -2.92
C THR A 73 -6.81 1.15 -4.35
N VAL A 74 -5.91 0.91 -5.30
CA VAL A 74 -6.26 0.59 -6.69
C VAL A 74 -7.11 -0.66 -6.76
N GLU A 75 -6.73 -1.72 -6.06
CA GLU A 75 -7.50 -2.96 -5.99
C GLU A 75 -8.90 -2.73 -5.42
N ALA A 76 -9.03 -2.02 -4.29
CA ALA A 76 -10.31 -1.71 -3.67
C ALA A 76 -11.23 -0.89 -4.60
N GLN A 77 -10.67 0.11 -5.30
CA GLN A 77 -11.45 0.93 -6.24
C GLN A 77 -11.93 0.11 -7.44
N ILE A 78 -11.08 -0.71 -8.04
CA ILE A 78 -11.45 -1.55 -9.18
C ILE A 78 -12.44 -2.64 -8.76
N GLN A 79 -12.25 -3.28 -7.60
CA GLN A 79 -13.22 -4.28 -7.08
C GLN A 79 -14.59 -3.66 -6.73
N SER A 80 -14.61 -2.37 -6.41
CA SER A 80 -15.83 -1.59 -6.12
C SER A 80 -16.39 -0.89 -7.35
N LEU A 81 -15.95 -1.28 -8.54
CA LEU A 81 -16.40 -0.74 -9.82
C LEU A 81 -17.92 -0.88 -9.95
N THR A 82 -18.55 0.19 -10.40
CA THR A 82 -20.00 0.25 -10.67
C THR A 82 -20.21 0.44 -12.16
N GLY A 83 -21.11 -0.33 -12.75
CA GLY A 83 -21.40 -0.24 -14.18
C GLY A 83 -22.32 0.93 -14.52
N LEU A 84 -21.90 2.16 -14.24
CA LEU A 84 -22.68 3.34 -14.60
C LEU A 84 -22.56 3.63 -16.08
N THR A 85 -23.71 4.00 -16.65
CA THR A 85 -23.80 4.51 -18.01
C THR A 85 -24.40 5.92 -17.98
N TYR A 86 -24.05 6.74 -18.95
CA TYR A 86 -24.65 8.06 -19.20
C TYR A 86 -25.26 8.09 -20.59
N ASP A 87 -26.21 8.96 -20.78
CA ASP A 87 -26.85 9.17 -22.08
C ASP A 87 -26.09 10.27 -22.82
N ASP A 88 -25.58 9.95 -24.01
CA ASP A 88 -24.92 10.87 -24.91
C ASP A 88 -25.67 10.87 -26.24
N ASN A 89 -26.53 11.87 -26.46
CA ASN A 89 -27.36 12.03 -27.66
C ASN A 89 -28.26 10.82 -28.00
N GLY A 90 -28.81 10.15 -26.96
CA GLY A 90 -29.66 8.97 -27.12
C GLY A 90 -28.92 7.64 -27.16
N GLU A 91 -27.59 7.65 -27.10
CA GLU A 91 -26.76 6.45 -26.96
C GLU A 91 -26.30 6.30 -25.53
N LYS A 92 -26.47 5.10 -24.95
CA LYS A 92 -25.95 4.77 -23.63
C LYS A 92 -24.49 4.43 -23.73
N LYS A 93 -23.63 5.28 -23.16
CA LYS A 93 -22.19 5.08 -23.05
C LYS A 93 -21.76 4.71 -21.63
N SER A 94 -20.79 3.85 -21.51
CA SER A 94 -20.20 3.49 -20.22
C SER A 94 -19.17 4.55 -19.78
N TYR A 95 -19.08 4.77 -18.47
CA TYR A 95 -17.93 5.52 -17.90
C TYR A 95 -16.64 4.74 -17.95
N PHE A 96 -16.66 3.45 -18.32
CA PHE A 96 -15.47 2.62 -18.44
C PHE A 96 -14.76 2.92 -19.76
N LYS A 97 -13.52 3.41 -19.65
CA LYS A 97 -12.58 3.62 -20.76
C LYS A 97 -11.22 3.12 -20.32
N ALA A 98 -10.57 2.36 -21.17
CA ALA A 98 -9.37 1.67 -20.75
C ALA A 98 -8.38 1.52 -21.91
N ASP A 99 -7.22 2.13 -21.73
CA ASP A 99 -6.08 2.05 -22.62
C ASP A 99 -4.87 1.51 -21.86
N ARG A 100 -3.78 1.29 -22.55
CA ARG A 100 -2.55 0.80 -21.95
C ARG A 100 -2.03 1.68 -20.80
N ASP A 101 -2.11 3.01 -20.96
CA ASP A 101 -1.55 4.00 -20.04
C ASP A 101 -2.63 4.78 -19.27
N SER A 102 -3.90 4.48 -19.51
CA SER A 102 -5.01 5.13 -18.84
C SER A 102 -6.16 4.17 -18.56
N LEU A 103 -6.82 4.38 -17.43
CA LEU A 103 -7.99 3.60 -17.02
C LEU A 103 -8.99 4.51 -16.33
N GLN A 104 -10.20 4.65 -16.89
CA GLN A 104 -11.29 5.39 -16.32
C GLN A 104 -12.47 4.47 -16.03
N PHE A 105 -13.08 4.61 -14.87
CA PHE A 105 -14.24 3.84 -14.46
C PHE A 105 -15.03 4.54 -13.37
N SER A 106 -16.25 4.09 -13.15
CA SER A 106 -17.07 4.53 -12.02
C SER A 106 -16.97 3.55 -10.85
N THR A 107 -16.90 4.06 -9.64
CA THR A 107 -16.80 3.28 -8.40
C THR A 107 -17.59 3.93 -7.28
N ASN A 108 -17.96 3.15 -6.27
CA ASN A 108 -18.52 3.66 -5.02
C ASN A 108 -17.47 3.85 -3.91
N TYR A 109 -16.20 3.54 -4.19
CA TYR A 109 -15.08 3.70 -3.28
C TYR A 109 -14.26 4.95 -3.65
N SER A 110 -14.25 5.97 -2.79
CA SER A 110 -13.43 7.17 -2.94
C SER A 110 -12.20 7.15 -2.04
N ILE A 111 -11.04 7.55 -2.57
CA ILE A 111 -9.78 7.68 -1.80
C ILE A 111 -9.94 8.70 -0.68
N TRP A 112 -10.67 9.80 -0.92
CA TRP A 112 -10.82 10.86 0.07
C TRP A 112 -11.90 10.60 1.12
N GLY A 113 -12.65 9.52 1.02
CA GLY A 113 -13.69 9.15 1.99
C GLY A 113 -14.81 10.19 2.14
N GLY A 114 -15.91 9.81 2.81
CA GLY A 114 -16.96 10.75 3.22
C GLY A 114 -17.86 11.30 2.10
N GLN A 115 -17.60 11.00 0.86
CA GLN A 115 -18.43 11.41 -0.26
C GLN A 115 -19.52 10.35 -0.50
N LYS A 116 -20.79 10.80 -0.43
CA LYS A 116 -21.93 9.94 -0.77
C LYS A 116 -22.19 10.06 -2.28
N GLY A 117 -22.12 8.94 -2.99
CA GLY A 117 -22.41 8.87 -4.42
C GLY A 117 -21.34 8.11 -5.19
N ASN A 118 -21.64 7.89 -6.46
CA ASN A 118 -20.69 7.26 -7.37
C ASN A 118 -19.65 8.28 -7.81
N THR A 119 -18.41 7.84 -7.84
CA THR A 119 -17.24 8.61 -8.23
C THR A 119 -16.68 8.06 -9.53
N VAL A 120 -16.34 8.92 -10.47
CA VAL A 120 -15.54 8.55 -11.65
C VAL A 120 -14.08 8.71 -11.28
N VAL A 121 -13.35 7.63 -11.39
CA VAL A 121 -11.89 7.57 -11.17
C VAL A 121 -11.20 7.47 -12.50
N SER A 122 -10.15 8.26 -12.69
CA SER A 122 -9.27 8.17 -13.84
C SER A 122 -7.82 7.98 -13.37
N TYR A 123 -7.22 6.86 -13.72
CA TYR A 123 -5.79 6.61 -13.57
C TYR A 123 -5.08 7.04 -14.85
N THR A 124 -4.00 7.77 -14.71
CA THR A 124 -3.17 8.20 -15.83
C THR A 124 -1.72 7.95 -15.51
N VAL A 125 -1.01 7.29 -16.41
CA VAL A 125 0.43 7.07 -16.33
C VAL A 125 1.14 8.21 -17.04
N GLY A 126 2.03 8.89 -16.33
CA GLY A 126 2.88 9.94 -16.84
C GLY A 126 4.35 9.58 -16.71
N THR A 127 5.19 10.16 -17.57
CA THR A 127 6.65 9.98 -17.52
C THR A 127 7.30 11.26 -16.99
N ASP A 128 8.20 11.14 -16.03
CA ASP A 128 8.97 12.25 -15.50
C ASP A 128 10.17 12.62 -16.41
N ASN A 129 10.88 13.69 -16.06
CA ASN A 129 12.06 14.16 -16.80
C ASN A 129 13.23 13.16 -16.78
N ASN A 130 13.21 12.18 -15.88
CA ASN A 130 14.22 11.13 -15.77
C ASN A 130 13.84 9.84 -16.53
N GLY A 131 12.75 9.86 -17.29
CA GLY A 131 12.24 8.70 -17.99
C GLY A 131 11.57 7.65 -17.09
N LYS A 132 11.32 7.97 -15.82
CA LYS A 132 10.57 7.09 -14.92
C LYS A 132 9.09 7.39 -14.99
N GLN A 133 8.28 6.34 -14.90
CA GLN A 133 6.84 6.46 -14.94
C GLN A 133 6.24 6.55 -13.54
N SER A 134 5.15 7.29 -13.47
CA SER A 134 4.36 7.48 -12.26
C SER A 134 2.87 7.43 -12.60
N MET A 135 2.06 6.96 -11.66
CA MET A 135 0.61 6.87 -11.82
C MET A 135 -0.10 7.87 -10.92
N LYS A 136 -1.00 8.63 -11.52
CA LYS A 136 -1.84 9.64 -10.90
C LYS A 136 -3.29 9.17 -10.91
N ALA A 137 -4.00 9.40 -9.80
CA ALA A 137 -5.44 9.22 -9.73
C ALA A 137 -6.12 10.58 -9.74
N SER A 138 -7.17 10.70 -10.53
CA SER A 138 -8.11 11.82 -10.53
C SER A 138 -9.51 11.29 -10.21
N GLU A 139 -10.18 11.86 -9.22
CA GLU A 139 -11.54 11.50 -8.84
C GLU A 139 -12.50 12.68 -9.03
N THR A 140 -13.64 12.38 -9.62
CA THR A 140 -14.74 13.34 -9.80
C THR A 140 -16.04 12.68 -9.38
N ILE A 141 -16.84 13.36 -8.56
CA ILE A 141 -18.19 12.87 -8.23
C ILE A 141 -19.08 13.04 -9.45
N VAL A 142 -19.88 12.02 -9.77
CA VAL A 142 -20.84 12.10 -10.86
C VAL A 142 -21.79 13.30 -10.66
N GLY A 143 -21.83 14.19 -11.65
CA GLY A 143 -22.61 15.43 -11.59
C GLY A 143 -21.90 16.65 -10.99
N MET A 144 -20.63 16.52 -10.59
CA MET A 144 -19.80 17.65 -10.15
C MET A 144 -18.63 17.86 -11.10
N SER A 145 -18.14 19.11 -11.20
CA SER A 145 -17.00 19.46 -12.08
C SER A 145 -15.65 19.49 -11.35
N ASN A 146 -15.64 19.35 -10.02
CA ASN A 146 -14.40 19.45 -9.24
C ASN A 146 -13.70 18.10 -9.17
N ALA A 147 -12.63 17.94 -9.96
CA ALA A 147 -11.74 16.80 -9.87
C ALA A 147 -10.72 17.00 -8.72
N ARG A 148 -10.48 15.94 -7.96
CA ARG A 148 -9.37 15.86 -6.99
C ARG A 148 -8.32 14.91 -7.52
N GLU A 149 -7.06 15.30 -7.42
CA GLU A 149 -5.96 14.55 -7.95
C GLU A 149 -4.95 14.18 -6.88
N THR A 150 -4.36 13.01 -6.99
CA THR A 150 -3.26 12.54 -6.13
C THR A 150 -2.30 11.63 -6.88
N TRP A 151 -1.05 11.65 -6.48
CA TRP A 151 -0.06 10.67 -6.92
C TRP A 151 -0.21 9.39 -6.11
N LEU A 152 -0.38 8.27 -6.78
CA LEU A 152 -0.48 6.96 -6.14
C LEU A 152 0.87 6.29 -6.00
N MET A 153 1.62 6.22 -7.08
CA MET A 153 2.91 5.56 -7.11
C MET A 153 3.81 6.15 -8.20
N GLY A 154 5.12 5.96 -8.08
CA GLY A 154 6.06 6.49 -9.08
C GLY A 154 7.43 5.84 -8.99
N SER A 155 8.34 6.32 -9.86
CA SER A 155 9.72 5.85 -9.98
C SER A 155 9.86 4.43 -10.54
N PHE A 156 8.92 3.99 -11.37
CA PHE A 156 9.00 2.73 -12.12
C PHE A 156 9.56 2.96 -13.54
N ASP A 157 10.11 1.92 -14.14
CA ASP A 157 10.56 1.97 -15.54
C ASP A 157 9.38 1.96 -16.50
N LYS A 158 8.36 1.14 -16.18
CA LYS A 158 7.09 1.11 -16.91
C LYS A 158 5.95 0.80 -15.96
N ILE A 159 4.81 1.44 -16.22
CA ILE A 159 3.51 1.16 -15.59
C ILE A 159 2.52 1.03 -16.73
N TYR A 160 1.78 -0.06 -16.82
CA TYR A 160 0.78 -0.24 -17.85
C TYR A 160 -0.32 -1.22 -17.43
N PHE A 161 -1.45 -1.15 -18.13
CA PHE A 161 -2.61 -1.99 -17.90
C PHE A 161 -2.79 -3.00 -19.02
N GLU A 162 -3.33 -4.18 -18.67
CA GLU A 162 -3.87 -5.16 -19.59
C GLU A 162 -5.26 -5.60 -19.12
N TYR A 163 -6.11 -5.91 -20.08
CA TYR A 163 -7.52 -6.24 -19.88
C TYR A 163 -7.81 -7.62 -20.39
N PHE A 164 -8.50 -8.44 -19.58
CA PHE A 164 -8.86 -9.80 -19.95
C PHE A 164 -10.28 -9.86 -20.44
N SER A 165 -10.47 -10.40 -21.64
CA SER A 165 -11.78 -10.73 -22.19
C SER A 165 -11.86 -12.22 -22.53
N LYS A 166 -13.06 -12.77 -22.35
CA LYS A 166 -13.41 -14.09 -22.81
C LYS A 166 -14.62 -13.96 -23.72
N GLY A 167 -14.42 -14.20 -25.04
CA GLY A 167 -15.52 -14.26 -25.98
C GLY A 167 -16.47 -15.43 -25.69
N PRO A 168 -17.74 -15.37 -26.13
CA PRO A 168 -18.71 -16.45 -25.91
C PRO A 168 -18.30 -17.79 -26.51
N THR A 169 -17.44 -17.78 -27.52
CA THR A 169 -16.89 -18.94 -28.22
C THR A 169 -15.46 -19.29 -27.86
N ASP A 170 -14.77 -18.42 -27.09
CA ASP A 170 -13.37 -18.64 -26.71
C ASP A 170 -13.25 -19.41 -25.39
N GLU A 171 -12.68 -20.61 -25.44
CA GLU A 171 -12.44 -21.39 -24.23
C GLU A 171 -11.39 -20.77 -23.30
N LYS A 172 -10.40 -20.03 -23.83
CA LYS A 172 -9.23 -19.56 -23.06
C LYS A 172 -9.24 -18.08 -22.70
N GLY A 173 -9.93 -17.23 -23.46
CA GLY A 173 -9.84 -15.77 -23.32
C GLY A 173 -8.45 -15.20 -23.69
N SER A 174 -8.33 -13.89 -23.82
CA SER A 174 -7.10 -13.19 -24.20
C SER A 174 -6.88 -11.91 -23.40
N TRP A 175 -5.60 -11.53 -23.25
CA TRP A 175 -5.20 -10.24 -22.69
C TRP A 175 -4.97 -9.25 -23.83
N THR A 176 -5.43 -8.00 -23.64
CA THR A 176 -5.28 -6.88 -24.59
C THR A 176 -4.91 -5.63 -23.84
N ASP A 177 -4.11 -4.76 -24.44
CA ASP A 177 -3.67 -3.48 -23.86
C ASP A 177 -4.69 -2.35 -24.09
N ASN A 178 -5.65 -2.52 -25.01
CA ASN A 178 -6.69 -1.52 -25.29
C ASN A 178 -8.05 -2.19 -25.20
N TRP A 179 -8.98 -1.52 -24.54
CA TRP A 179 -10.35 -1.97 -24.43
C TRP A 179 -11.26 -1.12 -25.33
N THR A 180 -11.74 -1.69 -26.41
CA THR A 180 -12.55 -0.99 -27.42
C THR A 180 -14.06 -1.20 -27.28
N ASP A 181 -14.48 -2.01 -26.32
CA ASP A 181 -15.90 -2.31 -26.10
C ASP A 181 -16.52 -1.25 -25.17
N ASP A 182 -17.36 -0.39 -25.72
CA ASP A 182 -18.05 0.69 -24.99
C ASP A 182 -19.20 0.21 -24.11
N VAL A 183 -19.63 -1.07 -24.25
CA VAL A 183 -20.78 -1.63 -23.54
C VAL A 183 -20.37 -2.60 -22.44
N ASN A 184 -19.39 -3.42 -22.72
CA ASN A 184 -18.93 -4.45 -21.79
C ASN A 184 -17.70 -3.99 -21.00
N ILE A 185 -17.51 -4.60 -19.85
CA ILE A 185 -16.37 -4.36 -18.95
C ILE A 185 -15.53 -5.65 -18.94
N PRO A 186 -14.19 -5.58 -18.91
CA PRO A 186 -13.33 -6.75 -18.86
C PRO A 186 -13.58 -7.57 -17.59
N GLU A 187 -13.34 -8.87 -17.65
CA GLU A 187 -13.47 -9.76 -16.48
C GLU A 187 -12.37 -9.51 -15.44
N LYS A 188 -11.18 -9.13 -15.91
CA LYS A 188 -10.01 -8.89 -15.07
C LYS A 188 -9.20 -7.73 -15.65
N ILE A 189 -8.59 -6.96 -14.75
CA ILE A 189 -7.60 -5.94 -15.08
C ILE A 189 -6.28 -6.37 -14.47
N LYS A 190 -5.21 -6.24 -15.24
CA LYS A 190 -3.85 -6.48 -14.78
C LYS A 190 -3.06 -5.18 -14.82
N LEU A 191 -2.50 -4.80 -13.68
CA LEU A 191 -1.59 -3.66 -13.54
C LEU A 191 -0.15 -4.19 -13.48
N HIS A 192 0.68 -3.75 -14.39
CA HIS A 192 2.11 -4.06 -14.43
C HIS A 192 2.94 -2.92 -13.86
N LEU A 193 3.90 -3.26 -13.03
CA LEU A 193 4.89 -2.35 -12.44
C LEU A 193 6.29 -2.91 -12.72
N VAL A 194 6.99 -2.32 -13.67
CA VAL A 194 8.33 -2.77 -14.08
C VAL A 194 9.39 -1.93 -13.38
N SER A 195 10.34 -2.58 -12.73
CA SER A 195 11.50 -1.94 -12.11
C SER A 195 12.76 -2.77 -12.36
N GLY A 196 13.68 -2.27 -13.19
CA GLY A 196 14.85 -3.01 -13.65
C GLY A 196 14.45 -4.24 -14.46
N GLN A 197 14.82 -5.41 -13.97
CA GLN A 197 14.49 -6.70 -14.58
C GLN A 197 13.23 -7.36 -13.97
N ASN A 198 12.62 -6.73 -12.98
CA ASN A 198 11.45 -7.28 -12.31
C ASN A 198 10.17 -6.65 -12.86
N ASP A 199 9.22 -7.49 -13.24
CA ASP A 199 7.86 -7.13 -13.60
C ASP A 199 6.90 -7.69 -12.55
N PHE A 200 6.26 -6.79 -11.81
CA PHE A 200 5.25 -7.11 -10.83
C PHE A 200 3.88 -6.91 -11.45
N ALA A 201 3.10 -7.98 -11.54
CA ALA A 201 1.76 -7.95 -12.11
C ALA A 201 0.71 -8.18 -11.02
N LEU A 202 -0.18 -7.21 -10.83
CA LEU A 202 -1.35 -7.32 -9.97
C LEU A 202 -2.58 -7.62 -10.83
N ILE A 203 -3.20 -8.79 -10.65
CA ILE A 203 -4.41 -9.19 -11.36
C ILE A 203 -5.62 -8.95 -10.46
N ILE A 204 -6.53 -8.09 -10.90
CA ILE A 204 -7.72 -7.69 -10.16
C ILE A 204 -8.96 -8.21 -10.88
N PRO A 205 -9.71 -9.16 -10.30
CA PRO A 205 -10.95 -9.63 -10.88
C PRO A 205 -12.08 -8.61 -10.68
N ILE A 206 -12.86 -8.36 -11.73
CA ILE A 206 -14.04 -7.50 -11.70
C ILE A 206 -15.27 -8.37 -11.47
N ARG A 207 -16.01 -8.09 -10.41
CA ARG A 207 -17.15 -8.93 -9.99
C ARG A 207 -18.49 -8.56 -10.67
N ILE A 208 -18.53 -7.43 -11.40
CA ILE A 208 -19.79 -6.86 -11.95
C ILE A 208 -19.95 -7.10 -13.46
N ALA A 209 -18.94 -7.62 -14.14
CA ALA A 209 -18.90 -7.74 -15.61
C ALA A 209 -20.10 -8.44 -16.28
N ALA A 210 -20.92 -9.18 -15.56
CA ALA A 210 -22.03 -9.93 -16.15
C ALA A 210 -23.43 -9.30 -15.95
N SER A 211 -23.56 -8.19 -15.18
CA SER A 211 -24.89 -7.73 -14.76
C SER A 211 -25.43 -6.48 -15.48
N LEU A 212 -24.61 -5.77 -16.23
CA LEU A 212 -25.04 -4.52 -16.89
C LEU A 212 -26.17 -4.72 -17.91
N ASN A 213 -26.20 -5.86 -18.56
CA ASN A 213 -27.21 -6.14 -19.59
C ASN A 213 -28.49 -6.82 -19.07
N LYS A 214 -28.46 -7.44 -17.86
CA LYS A 214 -29.62 -8.16 -17.32
C LYS A 214 -30.56 -7.26 -16.49
N ASN A 215 -30.05 -6.24 -15.82
CA ASN A 215 -30.88 -5.42 -14.92
C ASN A 215 -31.65 -4.30 -15.63
N ALA A 216 -31.23 -3.85 -16.82
CA ALA A 216 -31.99 -2.91 -17.63
C ALA A 216 -33.29 -3.54 -18.23
N ALA A 217 -33.25 -4.85 -18.52
CA ALA A 217 -34.44 -5.55 -19.04
C ALA A 217 -35.45 -5.94 -17.95
N SER A 218 -34.98 -6.16 -16.71
CA SER A 218 -35.87 -6.55 -15.60
C SER A 218 -36.56 -5.38 -14.92
N ALA A 219 -36.00 -4.16 -15.00
CA ALA A 219 -36.62 -2.97 -14.41
C ALA A 219 -37.76 -2.41 -15.27
N LEU A 220 -37.84 -2.77 -16.54
CA LEU A 220 -38.93 -2.36 -17.45
C LEU A 220 -40.09 -3.38 -17.52
N GLY A 221 -39.97 -4.56 -16.91
CA GLY A 221 -40.96 -5.64 -17.00
C GLY A 221 -41.89 -5.83 -15.80
N ALA A 222 -41.74 -5.08 -14.74
CA ALA A 222 -42.62 -5.17 -13.57
C ALA A 222 -43.53 -3.92 -13.43
N GLY A 223 -44.30 -3.66 -14.46
CA GLY A 223 -45.47 -2.80 -14.34
C GLY A 223 -46.56 -3.52 -13.52
N THR A 224 -46.64 -3.26 -12.23
CA THR A 224 -47.76 -3.66 -11.40
C THR A 224 -49.02 -3.02 -11.98
N PRO A 225 -50.10 -3.80 -12.22
CA PRO A 225 -51.36 -3.22 -12.64
C PRO A 225 -51.93 -2.35 -11.47
N VAL A 226 -52.14 -1.10 -11.75
CA VAL A 226 -52.82 -0.17 -10.84
C VAL A 226 -54.23 -0.67 -10.63
N PRO A 227 -54.72 -0.96 -9.40
CA PRO A 227 -56.12 -1.31 -9.17
C PRO A 227 -56.99 -0.10 -9.47
N ALA A 228 -57.99 -0.32 -10.32
CA ALA A 228 -59.00 0.65 -10.70
C ALA A 228 -59.69 1.15 -9.42
N LEU A 229 -59.58 2.45 -9.15
CA LEU A 229 -60.35 3.15 -8.13
C LEU A 229 -61.83 3.13 -8.52
N LEU A 230 -62.63 2.42 -7.74
CA LEU A 230 -64.05 2.42 -7.75
C LEU A 230 -64.59 3.84 -7.54
N ASN A 231 -65.36 4.30 -8.51
CA ASN A 231 -66.07 5.54 -8.52
C ASN A 231 -67.25 5.48 -7.51
N PRO A 232 -67.37 6.32 -6.48
CA PRO A 232 -68.60 6.39 -5.70
C PRO A 232 -69.60 7.20 -6.44
N LYS A 233 -70.69 6.52 -6.82
CA LYS A 233 -71.97 7.20 -7.24
C LYS A 233 -72.67 7.82 -6.03
N LYS A 234 -73.14 9.07 -6.25
CA LYS A 234 -74.09 9.90 -5.51
C LYS A 234 -73.57 10.53 -4.25
#